data_b8a6cfdcd17212431b3b441ce76526fe
#
_entry.id   b8a6cfdcd17212431b3b441ce76526fe
#
_cell.length_a   1.000
_cell.length_b   1.000
_cell.length_c   1.000
_cell.angle_alpha   90.00
_cell.angle_beta   90.00
_cell.angle_gamma   90.00
#
_symmetry.space_group_name_H-M   'P 1'
#
loop_
_entity.id
_entity.type
_entity.pdbx_description
1 polymer ?
#
loop_
_entity_poly.entity_id
_entity_poly.type
_entity_poly.pdbx_seq_one_letter_code
_entity_poly.pdbx_strand_id
1 'polypeptide(L)'
;MEKLKYSLLFMISILAISNRWVSANDIDDERNRIYNSSYSGKYNNRIAFPIGGIGTGMYCLEGTGYISHMSVWHRPEVFHEPGMFAALYVKGVCNGAKVLEGPVSDWRKFGMPNYGTGGSMGSILGLPRFDTVEFEARFPFAKVSLTDKDIPVKVTILGWSPFIPGDPDNSSLPVGGLEYSLENTSK
;
A
#
# COMPACT_ATOMS: atom_id res chain seq x y z
N MET A 1 15.19 19.72 -51.04
CA MET A 1 14.31 20.56 -50.17
C MET A 1 13.20 19.79 -49.45
N GLU A 2 12.77 18.63 -49.94
CA GLU A 2 11.74 17.80 -49.27
C GLU A 2 12.20 17.13 -47.99
N LYS A 3 13.44 16.65 -47.88
CA LYS A 3 13.95 16.01 -46.68
C LYS A 3 13.99 16.93 -45.45
N LEU A 4 14.08 18.21 -45.63
CA LEU A 4 14.08 19.20 -44.53
C LEU A 4 12.69 19.42 -43.94
N LYS A 5 11.64 19.28 -44.74
CA LYS A 5 10.24 19.41 -44.26
C LYS A 5 9.81 18.26 -43.32
N TYR A 6 10.24 17.05 -43.63
CA TYR A 6 9.89 15.88 -42.76
C TYR A 6 10.65 15.89 -41.43
N SER A 7 11.89 16.40 -41.41
CA SER A 7 12.66 16.55 -40.17
C SER A 7 12.04 17.59 -39.23
N LEU A 8 11.49 18.67 -39.78
CA LEU A 8 10.84 19.72 -38.97
C LEU A 8 9.48 19.27 -38.43
N LEU A 9 8.70 18.50 -39.19
CA LEU A 9 7.43 17.91 -38.71
C LEU A 9 7.67 16.86 -37.64
N PHE A 10 8.73 16.08 -37.75
CA PHE A 10 9.07 15.05 -36.72
C PHE A 10 9.55 15.70 -35.43
N MET A 11 10.29 16.80 -35.47
CA MET A 11 10.67 17.56 -34.27
C MET A 11 9.47 18.22 -33.57
N ILE A 12 8.51 18.74 -34.32
CA ILE A 12 7.31 19.36 -33.75
C ILE A 12 6.42 18.28 -33.06
N SER A 13 6.34 17.07 -33.60
CA SER A 13 5.58 15.98 -33.01
C SER A 13 6.22 15.45 -31.72
N ILE A 14 7.55 15.46 -31.61
CA ILE A 14 8.25 15.05 -30.38
C ILE A 14 8.10 16.12 -29.28
N LEU A 15 8.08 17.40 -29.62
CA LEU A 15 7.83 18.47 -28.63
C LEU A 15 6.39 18.53 -28.14
N ALA A 16 5.42 18.00 -28.90
CA ALA A 16 4.01 17.93 -28.46
C ALA A 16 3.73 16.80 -27.47
N ILE A 17 4.61 15.80 -27.36
CA ILE A 17 4.42 14.66 -26.46
C ILE A 17 4.94 14.93 -25.03
N SER A 18 5.77 15.95 -24.83
CA SER A 18 6.43 16.20 -23.53
C SER A 18 5.70 17.17 -22.59
N ASN A 19 4.61 17.80 -23.01
CA ASN A 19 3.82 18.69 -22.17
C ASN A 19 2.59 17.95 -21.59
N ARG A 20 2.83 16.99 -20.71
CA ARG A 20 1.81 16.59 -19.77
C ARG A 20 1.73 17.69 -18.72
N TRP A 21 0.89 18.69 -18.98
CA TRP A 21 0.52 19.68 -17.98
C TRP A 21 -0.10 18.90 -16.81
N VAL A 22 0.56 18.94 -15.65
CA VAL A 22 -0.11 18.57 -14.40
C VAL A 22 -1.29 19.52 -14.29
N SER A 23 -2.49 19.00 -14.36
CA SER A 23 -3.70 19.81 -14.29
C SER A 23 -3.72 20.53 -12.93
N ALA A 24 -4.07 21.80 -12.92
CA ALA A 24 -4.30 22.53 -11.66
C ALA A 24 -5.33 21.82 -10.77
N ASN A 25 -6.25 21.06 -11.36
CA ASN A 25 -7.21 20.22 -10.64
C ASN A 25 -6.57 19.09 -9.84
N ASP A 26 -5.42 18.54 -10.27
CA ASP A 26 -4.71 17.52 -9.50
C ASP A 26 -4.05 18.11 -8.24
N ILE A 27 -3.66 19.39 -8.31
CA ILE A 27 -3.05 20.10 -7.17
C ILE A 27 -4.12 20.54 -6.17
N ASP A 28 -5.29 20.95 -6.64
CA ASP A 28 -6.40 21.38 -5.77
C ASP A 28 -7.02 20.20 -4.99
N ASP A 29 -7.05 19.00 -5.58
CA ASP A 29 -7.53 17.80 -4.91
C ASP A 29 -6.60 17.37 -3.75
N GLU A 30 -5.30 17.62 -3.85
CA GLU A 30 -4.35 17.36 -2.76
C GLU A 30 -4.50 18.36 -1.59
N ARG A 31 -4.92 19.59 -1.83
CA ARG A 31 -5.12 20.63 -0.80
C ARG A 31 -6.42 20.46 -0.02
N ASN A 32 -7.39 19.76 -0.58
CA ASN A 32 -8.73 19.61 0.02
C ASN A 32 -8.85 18.43 0.99
N ARG A 33 -7.77 17.64 1.21
CA ARG A 33 -7.82 16.56 2.18
C ARG A 33 -7.85 17.11 3.60
N ILE A 34 -8.84 16.70 4.37
CA ILE A 34 -8.95 17.07 5.80
C ILE A 34 -7.74 16.51 6.55
N TYR A 35 -7.07 17.36 7.30
CA TYR A 35 -5.94 16.95 8.15
C TYR A 35 -6.33 15.78 9.06
N ASN A 36 -5.47 14.76 9.09
CA ASN A 36 -5.64 13.58 9.94
C ASN A 36 -6.88 12.73 9.61
N SER A 37 -7.45 12.84 8.40
CA SER A 37 -8.47 11.95 7.89
C SER A 37 -7.87 10.62 7.41
N SER A 38 -8.74 9.62 7.15
CA SER A 38 -8.32 8.37 6.50
C SER A 38 -7.74 8.62 5.11
N TYR A 39 -6.89 7.71 4.67
CA TYR A 39 -6.32 7.68 3.33
C TYR A 39 -7.09 6.68 2.48
N SER A 40 -7.44 7.06 1.25
CA SER A 40 -8.14 6.20 0.29
C SER A 40 -7.67 6.46 -1.13
N GLY A 41 -7.94 5.56 -2.06
CA GLY A 41 -7.62 5.68 -3.48
C GLY A 41 -6.13 5.97 -3.72
N LYS A 42 -5.80 7.01 -4.47
CA LYS A 42 -4.42 7.39 -4.81
C LYS A 42 -3.53 7.69 -3.60
N TYR A 43 -4.13 8.12 -2.49
CA TYR A 43 -3.39 8.48 -1.27
C TYR A 43 -2.84 7.27 -0.52
N ASN A 44 -3.32 6.05 -0.80
CA ASN A 44 -2.78 4.82 -0.22
C ASN A 44 -1.50 4.34 -0.89
N ASN A 45 -1.16 4.88 -2.07
CA ASN A 45 -0.10 4.34 -2.93
C ASN A 45 1.29 4.35 -2.30
N ARG A 46 1.56 5.28 -1.38
CA ARG A 46 2.91 5.49 -0.84
C ARG A 46 2.97 5.49 0.68
N ILE A 47 2.01 4.85 1.32
CA ILE A 47 2.01 4.69 2.77
C ILE A 47 2.82 3.45 3.13
N ALA A 48 3.74 3.62 4.07
CA ALA A 48 4.49 2.55 4.70
C ALA A 48 4.60 2.90 6.20
N PHE A 49 3.71 2.36 7.02
CA PHE A 49 3.66 2.64 8.46
C PHE A 49 4.54 1.63 9.20
N PRO A 50 5.60 2.08 9.90
CA PRO A 50 6.52 1.18 10.58
C PRO A 50 5.89 0.60 11.85
N ILE A 51 6.04 -0.71 12.02
CA ILE A 51 5.58 -1.47 13.18
C ILE A 51 6.76 -2.25 13.73
N GLY A 52 7.07 -2.07 15.01
CA GLY A 52 8.18 -2.71 15.69
C GLY A 52 8.59 -1.98 16.96
N GLY A 53 9.46 -2.56 17.75
CA GLY A 53 10.02 -1.94 18.95
C GLY A 53 11.09 -0.89 18.65
N ILE A 54 11.29 0.04 19.56
CA ILE A 54 12.29 1.10 19.43
C ILE A 54 13.69 0.49 19.31
N GLY A 55 14.36 0.72 18.17
CA GLY A 55 15.73 0.27 17.92
C GLY A 55 15.91 -1.23 17.67
N THR A 56 14.84 -2.03 17.58
CA THR A 56 14.94 -3.50 17.47
C THR A 56 14.56 -4.08 16.11
N GLY A 57 14.21 -3.23 15.17
CA GLY A 57 13.76 -3.60 13.84
C GLY A 57 12.28 -3.31 13.63
N MET A 58 11.84 -3.45 12.39
CA MET A 58 10.47 -3.14 12.00
C MET A 58 10.06 -3.93 10.76
N TYR A 59 8.77 -3.98 10.51
CA TYR A 59 8.16 -4.15 9.20
C TYR A 59 7.20 -2.99 8.95
N CYS A 60 6.84 -2.75 7.70
CA CYS A 60 5.86 -1.71 7.36
C CYS A 60 4.52 -2.33 6.98
N LEU A 61 3.45 -1.79 7.53
CA LEU A 61 2.09 -1.99 7.05
C LEU A 61 1.79 -0.89 6.02
N GLU A 62 1.60 -1.29 4.77
CA GLU A 62 1.31 -0.34 3.69
C GLU A 62 -0.16 0.10 3.70
N GLY A 63 -0.44 1.18 2.99
CA GLY A 63 -1.80 1.71 2.85
C GLY A 63 -2.81 0.73 2.26
N THR A 64 -2.34 -0.31 1.59
CA THR A 64 -3.16 -1.39 1.02
C THR A 64 -3.29 -2.61 1.95
N GLY A 65 -2.64 -2.61 3.10
CA GLY A 65 -2.57 -3.78 4.00
C GLY A 65 -1.43 -4.75 3.67
N TYR A 66 -0.61 -4.45 2.67
CA TYR A 66 0.56 -5.23 2.31
C TYR A 66 1.67 -5.08 3.36
N ILE A 67 2.46 -6.13 3.59
CA ILE A 67 3.60 -6.11 4.51
C ILE A 67 4.90 -5.99 3.73
N SER A 68 5.69 -4.97 4.04
CA SER A 68 6.91 -4.64 3.33
C SER A 68 8.01 -4.08 4.24
N HIS A 69 9.15 -3.71 3.65
CA HIS A 69 10.25 -2.99 4.30
C HIS A 69 10.72 -3.65 5.60
N MET A 70 10.74 -4.98 5.64
CA MET A 70 11.19 -5.71 6.83
C MET A 70 12.67 -5.49 7.06
N SER A 71 12.98 -4.77 8.13
CA SER A 71 14.32 -4.36 8.51
C SER A 71 14.65 -4.88 9.91
N VAL A 72 15.63 -5.78 10.02
CA VAL A 72 16.05 -6.39 11.27
C VAL A 72 17.58 -6.33 11.39
N TRP A 73 18.14 -6.60 12.56
CA TRP A 73 19.60 -6.70 12.78
C TRP A 73 20.37 -5.42 12.48
N HIS A 74 19.80 -4.24 12.79
CA HIS A 74 20.39 -2.93 12.47
C HIS A 74 20.69 -2.73 10.97
N ARG A 75 20.00 -3.47 10.11
CA ARG A 75 20.14 -3.41 8.67
C ARG A 75 18.85 -2.89 8.06
N PRO A 76 18.79 -1.59 7.72
CA PRO A 76 17.65 -1.03 7.02
C PRO A 76 17.54 -1.65 5.62
N GLU A 77 16.41 -2.26 5.33
CA GLU A 77 16.14 -2.87 4.02
C GLU A 77 14.85 -2.27 3.44
N VAL A 78 15.05 -1.26 2.60
CA VAL A 78 13.97 -0.72 1.77
C VAL A 78 13.65 -1.76 0.69
N PHE A 79 12.36 -2.01 0.45
CA PHE A 79 11.86 -3.01 -0.50
C PHE A 79 12.08 -4.48 -0.12
N HIS A 80 12.54 -4.80 1.06
CA HIS A 80 12.52 -6.17 1.54
C HIS A 80 11.05 -6.58 1.85
N GLU A 81 10.55 -7.51 1.07
CA GLU A 81 9.18 -8.02 1.15
C GLU A 81 9.20 -9.45 1.71
N PRO A 82 8.73 -9.66 2.94
CA PRO A 82 8.79 -10.99 3.56
C PRO A 82 7.85 -12.02 2.92
N GLY A 83 6.98 -11.59 2.00
CA GLY A 83 5.99 -12.47 1.36
C GLY A 83 4.92 -12.99 2.32
N MET A 84 4.66 -12.29 3.41
CA MET A 84 3.65 -12.62 4.40
C MET A 84 2.31 -11.99 4.01
N PHE A 85 1.25 -12.79 4.05
CA PHE A 85 -0.11 -12.31 3.86
C PHE A 85 -1.11 -13.20 4.61
N ALA A 86 -2.27 -12.66 4.94
CA ALA A 86 -3.43 -13.42 5.38
C ALA A 86 -4.44 -13.56 4.24
N ALA A 87 -5.21 -14.63 4.22
CA ALA A 87 -6.23 -14.88 3.20
C ALA A 87 -7.53 -15.35 3.83
N LEU A 88 -8.64 -15.04 3.18
CA LEU A 88 -9.99 -15.47 3.55
C LEU A 88 -10.59 -16.28 2.41
N TYR A 89 -11.32 -17.33 2.77
CA TYR A 89 -12.22 -18.04 1.85
C TYR A 89 -13.62 -18.10 2.42
N VAL A 90 -14.60 -17.58 1.69
CA VAL A 90 -16.02 -17.65 2.05
C VAL A 90 -16.71 -18.71 1.20
N LYS A 91 -17.10 -19.82 1.85
CA LYS A 91 -17.75 -20.95 1.18
C LYS A 91 -19.09 -20.54 0.58
N GLY A 92 -19.32 -20.93 -0.67
CA GLY A 92 -20.60 -20.68 -1.37
C GLY A 92 -20.71 -19.29 -2.00
N VAL A 93 -19.70 -18.45 -1.87
CA VAL A 93 -19.64 -17.13 -2.51
C VAL A 93 -18.77 -17.23 -3.78
N CYS A 94 -19.27 -16.69 -4.90
CA CYS A 94 -18.47 -16.56 -6.11
C CYS A 94 -17.31 -15.60 -5.84
N ASN A 95 -16.09 -15.94 -6.29
CA ASN A 95 -14.87 -15.18 -5.98
C ASN A 95 -14.56 -15.03 -4.48
N GLY A 96 -15.03 -16.00 -3.67
CA GLY A 96 -14.96 -15.96 -2.21
C GLY A 96 -13.55 -16.11 -1.62
N ALA A 97 -12.50 -16.33 -2.42
CA ALA A 97 -11.12 -16.43 -1.97
C ALA A 97 -10.37 -15.13 -2.26
N LYS A 98 -9.89 -14.44 -1.24
CA LYS A 98 -9.11 -13.21 -1.38
C LYS A 98 -8.02 -13.11 -0.31
N VAL A 99 -6.90 -12.51 -0.65
CA VAL A 99 -5.92 -12.06 0.36
C VAL A 99 -6.47 -10.83 1.07
N LEU A 100 -6.14 -10.67 2.34
CA LEU A 100 -6.59 -9.56 3.18
C LEU A 100 -5.76 -8.30 2.90
N GLU A 101 -5.81 -7.89 1.64
CA GLU A 101 -5.14 -6.72 1.10
C GLU A 101 -6.06 -6.00 0.12
N GLY A 102 -5.90 -4.69 0.00
CA GLY A 102 -6.55 -3.88 -1.03
C GLY A 102 -5.85 -3.97 -2.39
N PRO A 103 -6.27 -3.16 -3.36
CA PRO A 103 -5.69 -3.15 -4.70
C PRO A 103 -4.19 -2.89 -4.67
N VAL A 104 -3.45 -3.55 -5.56
CA VAL A 104 -2.00 -3.36 -5.69
C VAL A 104 -1.68 -1.91 -6.01
N SER A 105 -0.77 -1.32 -5.25
CA SER A 105 -0.30 0.06 -5.46
C SER A 105 0.28 0.25 -6.86
N ASP A 106 0.03 1.41 -7.49
CA ASP A 106 0.42 1.66 -8.88
C ASP A 106 1.93 1.61 -9.09
N TRP A 107 2.71 2.07 -8.13
CA TRP A 107 4.17 2.02 -8.21
C TRP A 107 4.72 0.57 -8.21
N ARG A 108 3.94 -0.40 -7.74
CA ARG A 108 4.30 -1.83 -7.80
C ARG A 108 3.95 -2.47 -9.13
N LYS A 109 3.00 -1.90 -9.89
CA LYS A 109 2.58 -2.43 -11.19
C LYS A 109 3.58 -2.10 -12.30
N PHE A 110 4.20 -0.91 -12.23
CA PHE A 110 5.04 -0.33 -13.28
C PHE A 110 6.38 0.14 -12.72
N GLY A 111 7.05 -0.69 -11.96
CA GLY A 111 8.37 -0.36 -11.40
C GLY A 111 9.52 -0.86 -12.26
N MET A 112 10.74 -0.50 -11.86
CA MET A 112 11.94 -1.10 -12.43
C MET A 112 12.00 -2.59 -12.10
N PRO A 113 12.62 -3.42 -12.97
CA PRO A 113 12.92 -4.81 -12.63
C PRO A 113 13.58 -4.86 -11.24
N ASN A 114 13.04 -5.68 -10.36
CA ASN A 114 13.41 -5.82 -8.93
C ASN A 114 12.90 -4.74 -7.96
N TYR A 115 12.18 -3.70 -8.43
CA TYR A 115 11.72 -2.60 -7.58
C TYR A 115 10.23 -2.30 -7.66
N GLY A 116 9.40 -3.11 -8.19
CA GLY A 116 8.00 -2.73 -8.27
C GLY A 116 7.07 -3.75 -8.86
N THR A 117 7.54 -4.57 -9.73
CA THR A 117 6.75 -5.67 -10.27
C THR A 117 6.96 -6.91 -9.41
N GLY A 118 6.62 -6.80 -8.12
CA GLY A 118 6.58 -7.94 -7.25
C GLY A 118 7.84 -8.24 -6.46
N GLY A 119 8.85 -7.38 -6.48
CA GLY A 119 10.09 -7.68 -5.77
C GLY A 119 10.61 -9.07 -6.10
N SER A 120 11.15 -9.78 -5.14
CA SER A 120 11.52 -11.19 -5.27
C SER A 120 10.32 -12.16 -5.29
N MET A 121 9.10 -11.70 -5.00
CA MET A 121 7.88 -12.47 -4.81
C MET A 121 6.77 -12.05 -5.78
N GLY A 122 7.12 -11.72 -7.03
CA GLY A 122 6.21 -11.19 -8.05
C GLY A 122 4.90 -11.95 -8.27
N SER A 123 4.89 -13.25 -8.00
CA SER A 123 3.69 -14.08 -8.11
C SER A 123 2.57 -13.71 -7.13
N ILE A 124 2.88 -13.08 -5.99
CA ILE A 124 1.89 -12.71 -4.96
C ILE A 124 0.98 -11.59 -5.46
N LEU A 125 1.45 -10.70 -6.31
CA LEU A 125 0.68 -9.57 -6.79
C LEU A 125 -0.52 -9.97 -7.66
N GLY A 126 -0.51 -11.16 -8.25
CA GLY A 126 -1.62 -11.72 -9.02
C GLY A 126 -2.76 -12.32 -8.19
N LEU A 127 -2.64 -12.40 -6.87
CA LEU A 127 -3.68 -12.97 -6.03
C LEU A 127 -4.93 -12.07 -5.95
N PRO A 128 -6.13 -12.64 -5.85
CA PRO A 128 -7.37 -11.88 -5.69
C PRO A 128 -7.34 -11.05 -4.41
N ARG A 129 -7.75 -9.77 -4.50
CA ARG A 129 -7.73 -8.78 -3.41
C ARG A 129 -9.10 -8.15 -3.21
N PHE A 130 -9.27 -7.47 -2.08
CA PHE A 130 -10.43 -6.64 -1.81
C PHE A 130 -10.46 -5.42 -2.75
N ASP A 131 -11.66 -5.00 -3.14
CA ASP A 131 -11.86 -3.91 -4.11
C ASP A 131 -11.53 -2.54 -3.50
N THR A 132 -11.81 -2.35 -2.21
CA THR A 132 -11.71 -1.05 -1.55
C THR A 132 -10.89 -1.14 -0.27
N VAL A 133 -10.04 -0.15 -0.06
CA VAL A 133 -9.19 -0.03 1.13
C VAL A 133 -9.16 1.40 1.64
N GLU A 134 -9.26 1.54 2.96
CA GLU A 134 -9.00 2.78 3.69
C GLU A 134 -7.93 2.54 4.74
N PHE A 135 -7.04 3.51 4.91
CA PHE A 135 -5.95 3.48 5.87
C PHE A 135 -6.03 4.64 6.84
N GLU A 136 -5.85 4.36 8.13
CA GLU A 136 -5.78 5.37 9.19
C GLU A 136 -4.46 5.20 9.96
N ALA A 137 -3.71 6.28 10.12
CA ALA A 137 -2.50 6.33 10.93
C ALA A 137 -2.78 7.04 12.26
N ARG A 138 -2.52 6.36 13.38
CA ARG A 138 -2.63 6.90 14.75
C ARG A 138 -1.55 6.23 15.60
N PHE A 139 -0.30 6.70 15.46
CA PHE A 139 0.80 6.11 16.23
C PHE A 139 0.43 5.92 17.71
N PRO A 140 0.68 4.74 18.31
CA PRO A 140 1.43 3.59 17.77
C PRO A 140 0.59 2.60 16.94
N PHE A 141 -0.59 3.00 16.48
CA PHE A 141 -1.53 2.17 15.75
C PHE A 141 -1.66 2.58 14.28
N ALA A 142 -1.86 1.60 13.42
CA ALA A 142 -2.30 1.77 12.05
C ALA A 142 -3.49 0.85 11.78
N LYS A 143 -4.52 1.38 11.13
CA LYS A 143 -5.73 0.62 10.82
C LYS A 143 -5.96 0.58 9.32
N VAL A 144 -6.20 -0.62 8.79
CA VAL A 144 -6.63 -0.85 7.41
C VAL A 144 -8.04 -1.41 7.44
N SER A 145 -8.94 -0.79 6.70
CA SER A 145 -10.32 -1.27 6.53
C SER A 145 -10.51 -1.73 5.08
N LEU A 146 -10.93 -2.98 4.90
CA LEU A 146 -11.13 -3.59 3.59
C LEU A 146 -12.61 -3.91 3.39
N THR A 147 -13.14 -3.55 2.22
CA THR A 147 -14.49 -3.90 1.80
C THR A 147 -14.49 -4.38 0.35
N ASP A 148 -15.47 -5.20 0.03
CA ASP A 148 -15.59 -5.81 -1.28
C ASP A 148 -17.07 -5.98 -1.66
N LYS A 149 -17.36 -5.87 -2.95
CA LYS A 149 -18.73 -6.02 -3.46
C LYS A 149 -19.18 -7.47 -3.54
N ASP A 150 -18.24 -8.41 -3.73
CA ASP A 150 -18.52 -9.82 -3.96
C ASP A 150 -18.52 -10.62 -2.66
N ILE A 151 -17.83 -10.12 -1.61
CA ILE A 151 -17.70 -10.82 -0.33
C ILE A 151 -18.48 -10.07 0.77
N PRO A 152 -19.45 -10.71 1.44
CA PRO A 152 -20.20 -10.09 2.52
C PRO A 152 -19.41 -10.12 3.86
N VAL A 153 -18.15 -9.72 3.80
CA VAL A 153 -17.28 -9.63 4.97
C VAL A 153 -16.49 -8.32 4.89
N LYS A 154 -16.59 -7.52 5.93
CA LYS A 154 -15.70 -6.39 6.17
C LYS A 154 -14.51 -6.86 6.99
N VAL A 155 -13.31 -6.49 6.59
CA VAL A 155 -12.08 -6.83 7.30
C VAL A 155 -11.45 -5.57 7.87
N THR A 156 -11.02 -5.64 9.11
CA THR A 156 -10.19 -4.60 9.72
C THR A 156 -8.87 -5.22 10.15
N ILE A 157 -7.76 -4.62 9.75
CA ILE A 157 -6.42 -4.97 10.19
C ILE A 157 -5.95 -3.85 11.09
N LEU A 158 -5.61 -4.16 12.33
CA LEU A 158 -4.99 -3.23 13.28
C LEU A 158 -3.53 -3.63 13.48
N GLY A 159 -2.63 -2.78 12.98
CA GLY A 159 -1.20 -2.89 13.25
C GLY A 159 -0.79 -2.04 14.45
N TRP A 160 0.10 -2.54 15.31
CA TRP A 160 0.55 -1.78 16.47
C TRP A 160 2.00 -2.08 16.85
N SER A 161 2.65 -1.06 17.40
CA SER A 161 3.99 -1.13 17.99
C SER A 161 3.92 -1.15 19.51
N PRO A 162 4.82 -1.87 20.22
CA PRO A 162 4.92 -1.80 21.66
C PRO A 162 5.49 -0.44 22.07
N PHE A 163 4.64 0.55 22.29
CA PHE A 163 5.04 1.88 22.67
C PHE A 163 4.37 2.33 23.97
N ILE A 164 5.19 2.50 25.01
CA ILE A 164 4.77 2.99 26.33
C ILE A 164 5.57 4.26 26.62
N PRO A 165 4.95 5.44 26.66
CA PRO A 165 5.64 6.70 26.97
C PRO A 165 6.37 6.61 28.32
N GLY A 166 7.68 6.91 28.31
CA GLY A 166 8.50 6.89 29.53
C GLY A 166 9.05 5.51 29.92
N ASP A 167 8.72 4.46 29.19
CA ASP A 167 9.23 3.09 29.41
C ASP A 167 9.98 2.59 28.17
N PRO A 168 11.29 2.87 28.05
CA PRO A 168 12.06 2.45 26.88
C PRO A 168 12.26 0.93 26.81
N ASP A 169 12.32 0.24 27.92
CA ASP A 169 12.58 -1.20 27.96
C ASP A 169 11.42 -1.98 27.34
N ASN A 170 10.21 -1.72 27.78
CA ASN A 170 9.02 -2.36 27.20
C ASN A 170 8.72 -1.86 25.79
N SER A 171 9.06 -0.61 25.46
CA SER A 171 8.91 -0.06 24.11
C SER A 171 9.92 -0.62 23.12
N SER A 172 11.01 -1.25 23.59
CA SER A 172 12.07 -1.86 22.78
C SER A 172 11.88 -3.36 22.57
N LEU A 173 10.76 -3.93 22.97
CA LEU A 173 10.48 -5.34 22.69
C LEU A 173 10.51 -5.59 21.15
N PRO A 174 11.21 -6.62 20.66
CA PRO A 174 11.33 -6.92 19.23
C PRO A 174 10.05 -7.60 18.70
N VAL A 175 8.92 -6.93 18.85
CA VAL A 175 7.61 -7.42 18.43
C VAL A 175 6.85 -6.33 17.71
N GLY A 176 5.92 -6.74 16.86
CA GLY A 176 4.92 -5.89 16.25
C GLY A 176 3.65 -6.71 16.07
N GLY A 177 2.50 -6.14 16.42
CA GLY A 177 1.23 -6.85 16.38
C GLY A 177 0.43 -6.57 15.12
N LEU A 178 -0.24 -7.61 14.62
CA LEU A 178 -1.31 -7.50 13.61
C LEU A 178 -2.53 -8.24 14.13
N GLU A 179 -3.62 -7.51 14.28
CA GLU A 179 -4.93 -8.06 14.65
C GLU A 179 -5.86 -8.00 13.45
N TYR A 180 -6.52 -9.10 13.14
CA TYR A 180 -7.48 -9.23 12.05
C TYR A 180 -8.88 -9.41 12.62
N SER A 181 -9.77 -8.44 12.37
CA SER A 181 -11.19 -8.51 12.73
C SER A 181 -12.02 -8.73 11.48
N LEU A 182 -12.89 -9.72 11.54
CA LEU A 182 -13.78 -10.11 10.43
C LEU A 182 -15.23 -9.87 10.86
N GLU A 183 -15.93 -9.00 10.15
CA GLU A 183 -17.34 -8.68 10.38
C GLU A 183 -18.18 -9.26 9.25
N ASN A 184 -19.11 -10.16 9.58
CA ASN A 184 -20.06 -10.68 8.61
C ASN A 184 -21.14 -9.62 8.33
N THR A 185 -21.25 -9.18 7.08
CA THR A 185 -22.23 -8.18 6.63
C THR A 185 -23.39 -8.79 5.85
N SER A 186 -23.50 -10.14 5.78
CA SER A 186 -24.64 -10.80 5.15
C SER A 186 -25.94 -10.50 5.91
N LYS A 187 -27.01 -10.30 5.16
CA LYS A 187 -28.37 -10.14 5.69
C LYS A 187 -29.00 -11.51 5.94
#